data_6270866a43f634c4f35d2e01b73b3da5
#
_entry.id   6270866a43f634c4f35d2e01b73b3da5
#
_cell.length_a   1.000
_cell.length_b   1.000
_cell.length_c   1.000
_cell.angle_alpha   90.00
_cell.angle_beta   90.00
_cell.angle_gamma   90.00
#
_symmetry.space_group_name_H-M   'P 1'
#
loop_
_entity.id
_entity.type
_entity.pdbx_description
1 polymer ?
#
loop_
_entity_poly.entity_id
_entity_poly.type
_entity_poly.pdbx_seq_one_letter_code
_entity_poly.pdbx_strand_id
1 'polypeptide(L)'
;MYTLLKQEGRAKRARLETVHGTIETPVFMNVGTVAAIKGAVSTTDLHEIKTQVELSNTYHLHVRPGDHIIKQLGGLHKFMNWDRPILTDSGGFQVFSLAKLRKIKEEGVYFNSHIDGRKIFMGPEESMQIQSNLGSTIAMAFDECPSSVASREYVQASVDRTTRWLQRCKDEMARLNSLEDTVNPHQLLFGINQGAIYDDIRIAHAETISQMNLDGYAIGGLAVGETHEEMYRILDSVVPHLPVDKPTYLMGVGTPANILEAVSRGVDFFDCVYPSRNGRHGHVYTNSGKINLFNAKYELDSRPIEEGCQCPACRHYSRAYIRHLLKAKEMLGMRLCVLHNLYFYNTMMEEIRDALDQGCFEEYKNRKLEGMQAKK
;
A
#
# COMPACT_ATOMS: atom_id res chain seq x y z
N MET A 1 1.90 -14.84 -12.83
CA MET A 1 2.47 -15.99 -12.09
C MET A 1 3.48 -15.44 -11.07
N TYR A 2 3.42 -15.88 -9.80
CA TYR A 2 4.41 -15.53 -8.78
C TYR A 2 5.53 -16.57 -8.77
N THR A 3 6.78 -16.11 -8.81
CA THR A 3 7.97 -16.99 -8.85
C THR A 3 8.92 -16.57 -7.74
N LEU A 4 9.13 -17.44 -6.76
CA LEU A 4 10.15 -17.26 -5.73
C LEU A 4 11.53 -17.48 -6.35
N LEU A 5 12.40 -16.47 -6.31
CA LEU A 5 13.74 -16.50 -6.89
C LEU A 5 14.80 -16.85 -5.86
N LYS A 6 14.69 -16.27 -4.64
CA LYS A 6 15.61 -16.49 -3.54
C LYS A 6 14.93 -16.27 -2.19
N GLN A 7 15.46 -16.88 -1.15
CA GLN A 7 14.98 -16.73 0.22
C GLN A 7 16.17 -16.67 1.18
N GLU A 8 16.10 -15.74 2.14
CA GLU A 8 17.05 -15.62 3.24
C GLU A 8 16.26 -15.59 4.55
N GLY A 9 16.34 -16.65 5.36
CA GLY A 9 15.41 -16.86 6.44
C GLY A 9 13.97 -16.94 5.93
N ARG A 10 13.09 -16.01 6.37
CA ARG A 10 11.73 -15.86 5.84
C ARG A 10 11.62 -14.77 4.76
N ALA A 11 12.63 -13.93 4.61
CA ALA A 11 12.63 -12.88 3.60
C ALA A 11 12.67 -13.47 2.19
N LYS A 12 11.79 -12.97 1.31
CA LYS A 12 11.59 -13.51 -0.05
C LYS A 12 12.01 -12.50 -1.10
N ARG A 13 12.78 -12.95 -2.08
CA ARG A 13 13.03 -12.29 -3.34
C ARG A 13 12.22 -13.00 -4.40
N ALA A 14 11.26 -12.34 -5.01
CA ALA A 14 10.35 -12.96 -5.95
C ALA A 14 9.97 -12.02 -7.10
N ARG A 15 9.17 -12.55 -8.03
CA ARG A 15 8.66 -11.85 -9.20
C ARG A 15 7.20 -12.22 -9.40
N LEU A 16 6.35 -11.21 -9.61
CA LEU A 16 4.95 -11.40 -9.99
C LEU A 16 4.74 -10.90 -11.42
N GLU A 17 4.48 -11.83 -12.35
CA GLU A 17 4.13 -11.50 -13.73
C GLU A 17 2.66 -11.10 -13.82
N THR A 18 2.39 -9.95 -14.43
CA THR A 18 1.04 -9.41 -14.63
C THR A 18 0.83 -8.95 -16.07
N VAL A 19 -0.40 -8.65 -16.45
CA VAL A 19 -0.72 -8.11 -17.78
C VAL A 19 -0.19 -6.69 -18.02
N HIS A 20 0.17 -5.98 -16.94
CA HIS A 20 0.72 -4.63 -17.01
C HIS A 20 2.23 -4.60 -16.68
N GLY A 21 2.90 -5.72 -16.79
CA GLY A 21 4.33 -5.87 -16.54
C GLY A 21 4.66 -6.66 -15.28
N THR A 22 5.94 -6.83 -15.06
CA THR A 22 6.49 -7.61 -13.95
C THR A 22 6.66 -6.73 -12.71
N ILE A 23 6.29 -7.27 -11.56
CA ILE A 23 6.57 -6.67 -10.25
C ILE A 23 7.71 -7.45 -9.60
N GLU A 24 8.82 -6.78 -9.37
CA GLU A 24 9.96 -7.31 -8.61
C GLU A 24 9.74 -7.07 -7.12
N THR A 25 9.75 -8.11 -6.32
CA THR A 25 9.47 -8.02 -4.87
C THR A 25 10.71 -8.29 -4.03
N PRO A 26 10.82 -7.72 -2.81
CA PRO A 26 9.85 -6.84 -2.15
C PRO A 26 9.64 -5.51 -2.86
N VAL A 27 8.42 -4.95 -2.75
CA VAL A 27 8.01 -3.72 -3.43
C VAL A 27 7.22 -2.78 -2.52
N PHE A 28 7.43 -1.48 -2.69
CA PHE A 28 6.60 -0.44 -2.08
C PHE A 28 5.68 0.17 -3.15
N MET A 29 4.37 0.15 -2.90
CA MET A 29 3.37 0.72 -3.79
C MET A 29 3.13 2.18 -3.42
N ASN A 30 3.32 3.08 -4.39
CA ASN A 30 3.13 4.51 -4.17
C ASN A 30 1.64 4.87 -4.21
N VAL A 31 1.15 5.48 -3.12
CA VAL A 31 -0.30 5.68 -2.91
C VAL A 31 -0.80 6.93 -3.61
N GLY A 32 -1.62 6.74 -4.64
CA GLY A 32 -2.35 7.77 -5.36
C GLY A 32 -3.86 7.68 -5.09
N THR A 33 -4.35 8.40 -4.09
CA THR A 33 -5.72 8.29 -3.57
C THR A 33 -6.81 8.44 -4.64
N VAL A 34 -6.63 9.36 -5.59
CA VAL A 34 -7.62 9.70 -6.64
C VAL A 34 -6.98 9.68 -8.02
N ALA A 35 -6.32 8.57 -8.36
CA ALA A 35 -5.53 8.43 -9.59
C ALA A 35 -4.39 9.47 -9.69
N ALA A 36 -3.90 9.96 -8.56
CA ALA A 36 -2.77 10.88 -8.46
C ALA A 36 -2.22 10.90 -7.03
N ILE A 37 -0.91 11.04 -6.89
CA ILE A 37 -0.28 11.16 -5.58
C ILE A 37 -0.38 12.61 -5.08
N LYS A 38 -0.90 12.79 -3.87
CA LYS A 38 -0.97 14.10 -3.22
C LYS A 38 0.41 14.72 -3.09
N GLY A 39 0.61 15.89 -3.66
CA GLY A 39 1.89 16.58 -3.75
C GLY A 39 2.27 16.90 -5.20
N ALA A 40 1.29 16.88 -6.09
CA ALA A 40 1.43 17.22 -7.52
C ALA A 40 2.46 16.32 -8.23
N VAL A 41 2.41 15.02 -7.98
CA VAL A 41 3.25 14.02 -8.63
C VAL A 41 2.51 13.44 -9.83
N SER A 42 3.07 13.61 -11.02
CA SER A 42 2.53 13.08 -12.27
C SER A 42 2.99 11.65 -12.52
N THR A 43 2.37 10.96 -13.50
CA THR A 43 2.82 9.63 -13.95
C THR A 43 4.23 9.68 -14.56
N THR A 44 4.60 10.78 -15.22
CA THR A 44 5.98 11.00 -15.67
C THR A 44 6.97 11.02 -14.49
N ASP A 45 6.60 11.71 -13.41
CA ASP A 45 7.41 11.68 -12.18
C ASP A 45 7.50 10.26 -11.59
N LEU A 46 6.40 9.48 -11.63
CA LEU A 46 6.41 8.11 -11.13
C LEU A 46 7.42 7.22 -11.87
N HIS A 47 7.58 7.40 -13.19
CA HIS A 47 8.63 6.71 -13.94
C HIS A 47 10.03 7.14 -13.48
N GLU A 48 10.26 8.44 -13.31
CA GLU A 48 11.55 8.99 -12.89
C GLU A 48 11.96 8.55 -11.48
N ILE A 49 11.00 8.42 -10.56
CA ILE A 49 11.23 7.95 -9.19
C ILE A 49 11.16 6.42 -9.06
N LYS A 50 11.19 5.67 -10.16
CA LYS A 50 11.27 4.21 -10.21
C LYS A 50 10.07 3.46 -9.61
N THR A 51 8.88 4.03 -9.67
CA THR A 51 7.64 3.38 -9.21
C THR A 51 7.37 2.14 -10.04
N GLN A 52 7.17 0.99 -9.38
CA GLN A 52 6.73 -0.23 -10.05
C GLN A 52 5.20 -0.38 -10.03
N VAL A 53 4.58 -0.08 -8.89
CA VAL A 53 3.15 -0.24 -8.66
C VAL A 53 2.58 1.04 -8.07
N GLU A 54 1.51 1.54 -8.66
CA GLU A 54 0.69 2.60 -8.08
C GLU A 54 -0.50 1.97 -7.34
N LEU A 55 -0.90 2.55 -6.20
CA LEU A 55 -2.10 2.16 -5.47
C LEU A 55 -3.15 3.25 -5.55
N SER A 56 -4.31 2.93 -6.12
CA SER A 56 -5.48 3.82 -6.19
C SER A 56 -6.60 3.37 -5.25
N ASN A 57 -7.35 4.35 -4.70
CA ASN A 57 -8.41 4.05 -3.74
C ASN A 57 -9.78 3.88 -4.40
N THR A 58 -10.35 2.70 -4.28
CA THR A 58 -11.65 2.31 -4.84
C THR A 58 -12.78 3.22 -4.39
N TYR A 59 -12.92 3.44 -3.09
CA TYR A 59 -13.98 4.29 -2.55
C TYR A 59 -13.91 5.74 -3.09
N HIS A 60 -12.74 6.35 -3.06
CA HIS A 60 -12.58 7.72 -3.53
C HIS A 60 -12.90 7.89 -5.01
N LEU A 61 -12.48 6.94 -5.84
CA LEU A 61 -12.72 6.95 -7.28
C LEU A 61 -14.18 6.62 -7.63
N HIS A 62 -14.85 5.77 -6.84
CA HIS A 62 -16.29 5.52 -6.97
C HIS A 62 -17.12 6.76 -6.68
N VAL A 63 -16.77 7.50 -5.62
CA VAL A 63 -17.49 8.72 -5.24
C VAL A 63 -17.20 9.87 -6.21
N ARG A 64 -15.95 9.99 -6.69
CA ARG A 64 -15.52 11.03 -7.62
C ARG A 64 -14.29 10.58 -8.42
N PRO A 65 -14.34 10.55 -9.76
CA PRO A 65 -15.43 11.01 -10.65
C PRO A 65 -16.59 10.03 -10.80
N GLY A 66 -16.45 8.79 -10.35
CA GLY A 66 -17.31 7.63 -10.58
C GLY A 66 -16.59 6.59 -11.43
N ASP A 67 -16.60 5.34 -10.99
CA ASP A 67 -15.94 4.22 -11.66
C ASP A 67 -16.49 3.96 -13.07
N HIS A 68 -17.80 4.20 -13.30
CA HIS A 68 -18.41 4.10 -14.62
C HIS A 68 -17.82 5.09 -15.62
N ILE A 69 -17.46 6.31 -15.21
CA ILE A 69 -16.78 7.28 -16.06
C ILE A 69 -15.39 6.77 -16.44
N ILE A 70 -14.66 6.24 -15.46
CA ILE A 70 -13.32 5.69 -15.67
C ILE A 70 -13.39 4.47 -16.62
N LYS A 71 -14.40 3.58 -16.48
CA LYS A 71 -14.65 2.47 -17.40
C LYS A 71 -14.84 2.97 -18.83
N GLN A 72 -15.70 3.98 -19.05
CA GLN A 72 -15.96 4.56 -20.37
C GLN A 72 -14.70 5.16 -21.00
N LEU A 73 -13.76 5.63 -20.19
CA LEU A 73 -12.47 6.16 -20.64
C LEU A 73 -11.37 5.08 -20.78
N GLY A 74 -11.73 3.81 -20.62
CA GLY A 74 -10.86 2.66 -20.84
C GLY A 74 -10.07 2.20 -19.62
N GLY A 75 -10.53 2.55 -18.41
CA GLY A 75 -9.94 2.16 -17.13
C GLY A 75 -8.85 3.11 -16.62
N LEU A 76 -8.36 2.87 -15.40
CA LEU A 76 -7.41 3.75 -14.72
C LEU A 76 -6.11 3.96 -15.50
N HIS A 77 -5.57 2.91 -16.11
CA HIS A 77 -4.32 2.99 -16.87
C HIS A 77 -4.40 4.04 -17.98
N LYS A 78 -5.48 4.04 -18.76
CA LYS A 78 -5.70 5.07 -19.80
C LYS A 78 -6.06 6.42 -19.20
N PHE A 79 -6.91 6.43 -18.16
CA PHE A 79 -7.39 7.65 -17.52
C PHE A 79 -6.25 8.49 -16.94
N MET A 80 -5.28 7.85 -16.27
CA MET A 80 -4.14 8.55 -15.66
C MET A 80 -2.85 8.50 -16.49
N ASN A 81 -2.87 7.88 -17.66
CA ASN A 81 -1.70 7.65 -18.52
C ASN A 81 -0.56 6.94 -17.78
N TRP A 82 -0.87 5.75 -17.23
CA TRP A 82 0.05 4.89 -16.50
C TRP A 82 0.10 3.50 -17.12
N ASP A 83 1.29 2.98 -17.39
CA ASP A 83 1.51 1.74 -18.15
C ASP A 83 2.00 0.56 -17.29
N ARG A 84 2.19 0.78 -15.97
CA ARG A 84 2.65 -0.25 -15.04
C ARG A 84 1.52 -0.72 -14.12
N PRO A 85 1.75 -1.78 -13.31
CA PRO A 85 0.73 -2.30 -12.42
C PRO A 85 0.08 -1.25 -11.51
N ILE A 86 -1.23 -1.42 -11.31
CA ILE A 86 -2.03 -0.69 -10.34
C ILE A 86 -2.68 -1.72 -9.41
N LEU A 87 -2.59 -1.47 -8.09
CA LEU A 87 -3.42 -2.14 -7.11
C LEU A 87 -4.55 -1.20 -6.69
N THR A 88 -5.78 -1.69 -6.65
CA THR A 88 -6.89 -0.96 -6.01
C THR A 88 -7.23 -1.60 -4.68
N ASP A 89 -7.40 -0.78 -3.64
CA ASP A 89 -7.88 -1.25 -2.35
C ASP A 89 -9.35 -1.71 -2.43
N SER A 90 -9.85 -2.36 -1.37
CA SER A 90 -11.22 -2.84 -1.32
C SER A 90 -12.28 -1.72 -1.18
N GLY A 91 -11.87 -0.54 -0.74
CA GLY A 91 -12.76 0.53 -0.28
C GLY A 91 -13.26 0.31 1.16
N GLY A 92 -13.09 -0.86 1.74
CA GLY A 92 -13.59 -1.21 3.07
C GLY A 92 -13.04 -0.31 4.17
N PHE A 93 -11.72 -0.14 4.24
CA PHE A 93 -11.10 0.70 5.28
C PHE A 93 -11.63 2.14 5.26
N GLN A 94 -11.81 2.76 4.09
CA GLN A 94 -12.35 4.13 3.97
C GLN A 94 -13.79 4.19 4.45
N VAL A 95 -14.60 3.17 4.15
CA VAL A 95 -15.96 3.04 4.68
C VAL A 95 -15.94 2.97 6.21
N PHE A 96 -15.00 2.20 6.79
CA PHE A 96 -14.88 2.07 8.23
C PHE A 96 -14.27 3.30 8.91
N SER A 97 -13.34 4.00 8.28
CA SER A 97 -12.62 5.15 8.87
C SER A 97 -13.32 6.49 8.67
N LEU A 98 -13.99 6.71 7.53
CA LEU A 98 -14.55 8.00 7.15
C LEU A 98 -16.06 8.12 7.46
N ALA A 99 -16.78 7.01 7.51
CA ALA A 99 -18.22 7.03 7.75
C ALA A 99 -18.55 7.11 9.25
N LYS A 100 -18.99 8.27 9.71
CA LYS A 100 -19.47 8.48 11.09
C LYS A 100 -20.73 7.66 11.41
N LEU A 101 -21.59 7.45 10.41
CA LEU A 101 -22.82 6.66 10.49
C LEU A 101 -22.73 5.54 9.47
N ARG A 102 -22.47 4.33 9.94
CA ARG A 102 -22.42 3.12 9.12
C ARG A 102 -23.25 2.02 9.76
N LYS A 103 -23.86 1.20 8.93
CA LYS A 103 -24.57 0.00 9.36
C LYS A 103 -23.98 -1.19 8.60
N ILE A 104 -23.31 -2.06 9.35
CA ILE A 104 -22.73 -3.30 8.84
C ILE A 104 -23.79 -4.39 8.92
N LYS A 105 -23.98 -5.10 7.82
CA LYS A 105 -24.86 -6.26 7.71
C LYS A 105 -24.15 -7.38 6.96
N GLU A 106 -24.79 -8.53 6.87
CA GLU A 106 -24.25 -9.67 6.13
C GLU A 106 -24.12 -9.37 4.63
N GLU A 107 -25.04 -8.64 4.05
CA GLU A 107 -25.01 -8.25 2.65
C GLU A 107 -23.89 -7.25 2.32
N GLY A 108 -23.50 -6.38 3.25
CA GLY A 108 -22.51 -5.32 3.07
C GLY A 108 -22.69 -4.16 4.04
N VAL A 109 -22.23 -2.98 3.68
CA VAL A 109 -22.19 -1.80 4.54
C VAL A 109 -22.99 -0.66 3.91
N TYR A 110 -23.91 -0.09 4.69
CA TYR A 110 -24.65 1.13 4.39
C TYR A 110 -23.99 2.31 5.08
N PHE A 111 -23.70 3.37 4.35
CA PHE A 111 -23.04 4.56 4.89
C PHE A 111 -23.33 5.80 4.06
N ASN A 112 -22.91 6.96 4.55
CA ASN A 112 -23.09 8.22 3.83
C ASN A 112 -21.75 8.70 3.25
N SER A 113 -21.78 9.16 2.00
CA SER A 113 -20.64 9.81 1.35
C SER A 113 -20.14 11.00 2.17
N HIS A 114 -18.83 11.08 2.36
CA HIS A 114 -18.20 12.20 3.06
C HIS A 114 -18.14 13.49 2.22
N ILE A 115 -18.48 13.41 0.92
CA ILE A 115 -18.46 14.56 0.00
C ILE A 115 -19.79 15.28 -0.03
N ASP A 116 -20.90 14.53 -0.23
CA ASP A 116 -22.23 15.07 -0.50
C ASP A 116 -23.31 14.49 0.41
N GLY A 117 -22.94 13.60 1.33
CA GLY A 117 -23.87 13.00 2.29
C GLY A 117 -24.85 11.97 1.70
N ARG A 118 -24.78 11.65 0.39
CA ARG A 118 -25.65 10.65 -0.21
C ARG A 118 -25.45 9.27 0.41
N LYS A 119 -26.54 8.50 0.48
CA LYS A 119 -26.47 7.11 0.95
C LYS A 119 -25.78 6.23 -0.10
N ILE A 120 -24.83 5.43 0.37
CA ILE A 120 -24.09 4.47 -0.44
C ILE A 120 -24.21 3.11 0.22
N PHE A 121 -24.41 2.09 -0.59
CA PHE A 121 -24.21 0.69 -0.23
C PHE A 121 -22.95 0.16 -0.88
N MET A 122 -22.13 -0.56 -0.14
CA MET A 122 -20.95 -1.26 -0.64
C MET A 122 -20.84 -2.61 0.06
N GLY A 123 -20.83 -3.64 -0.75
CA GLY A 123 -20.60 -5.01 -0.34
C GLY A 123 -19.53 -5.67 -1.20
N PRO A 124 -19.32 -6.98 -1.06
CA PRO A 124 -18.33 -7.72 -1.85
C PRO A 124 -18.52 -7.54 -3.36
N GLU A 125 -19.73 -7.72 -3.86
CA GLU A 125 -20.02 -7.62 -5.29
C GLU A 125 -19.83 -6.20 -5.81
N GLU A 126 -20.32 -5.18 -5.10
CA GLU A 126 -20.16 -3.77 -5.47
C GLU A 126 -18.69 -3.37 -5.50
N SER A 127 -17.90 -3.78 -4.50
CA SER A 127 -16.46 -3.51 -4.46
C SER A 127 -15.75 -4.14 -5.67
N MET A 128 -16.06 -5.40 -6.01
CA MET A 128 -15.47 -6.06 -7.18
C MET A 128 -15.90 -5.40 -8.49
N GLN A 129 -17.17 -5.00 -8.63
CA GLN A 129 -17.69 -4.30 -9.81
C GLN A 129 -16.99 -2.96 -10.02
N ILE A 130 -16.79 -2.18 -8.93
CA ILE A 130 -16.07 -0.91 -8.98
C ILE A 130 -14.62 -1.16 -9.43
N GLN A 131 -13.92 -2.10 -8.81
CA GLN A 131 -12.52 -2.39 -9.15
C GLN A 131 -12.38 -2.94 -10.58
N SER A 132 -13.34 -3.73 -11.05
CA SER A 132 -13.41 -4.19 -12.46
C SER A 132 -13.60 -3.02 -13.42
N ASN A 133 -14.46 -2.05 -13.11
CA ASN A 133 -14.65 -0.84 -13.91
C ASN A 133 -13.37 0.03 -13.92
N LEU A 134 -12.63 0.09 -12.80
CA LEU A 134 -11.34 0.75 -12.73
C LEU A 134 -10.27 0.01 -13.55
N GLY A 135 -10.38 -1.30 -13.71
CA GLY A 135 -9.50 -2.13 -14.51
C GLY A 135 -8.09 -2.28 -13.93
N SER A 136 -7.96 -2.25 -12.59
CA SER A 136 -6.66 -2.41 -11.92
C SER A 136 -6.04 -3.77 -12.21
N THR A 137 -4.72 -3.87 -12.02
CA THR A 137 -3.97 -5.12 -12.17
C THR A 137 -4.29 -6.10 -11.05
N ILE A 138 -4.36 -5.57 -9.81
CA ILE A 138 -4.63 -6.32 -8.58
C ILE A 138 -5.80 -5.64 -7.87
N ALA A 139 -6.82 -6.42 -7.55
CA ALA A 139 -7.95 -6.00 -6.73
C ALA A 139 -7.87 -6.63 -5.33
N MET A 140 -8.26 -5.87 -4.32
CA MET A 140 -8.36 -6.36 -2.94
C MET A 140 -9.80 -6.83 -2.65
N ALA A 141 -9.94 -7.96 -1.99
CA ALA A 141 -11.24 -8.42 -1.52
C ALA A 141 -11.84 -7.45 -0.50
N PHE A 142 -13.17 -7.31 -0.50
CA PHE A 142 -13.87 -6.49 0.47
C PHE A 142 -13.87 -7.17 1.83
N ASP A 143 -13.44 -6.46 2.85
CA ASP A 143 -13.25 -6.96 4.21
C ASP A 143 -13.84 -6.05 5.26
N GLU A 144 -14.04 -6.57 6.46
CA GLU A 144 -14.31 -5.78 7.65
C GLU A 144 -13.03 -5.68 8.50
N CYS A 145 -12.61 -4.44 8.78
CA CYS A 145 -11.46 -4.15 9.63
C CYS A 145 -11.97 -3.81 11.05
N PRO A 146 -12.02 -4.77 11.99
CA PRO A 146 -12.43 -4.49 13.35
C PRO A 146 -11.38 -3.64 14.08
N SER A 147 -11.83 -2.83 15.04
CA SER A 147 -10.94 -2.05 15.88
C SER A 147 -10.03 -2.96 16.71
N SER A 148 -8.78 -2.53 16.95
CA SER A 148 -7.83 -3.24 17.83
C SER A 148 -8.32 -3.41 19.27
N VAL A 149 -9.26 -2.58 19.72
CA VAL A 149 -9.89 -2.64 21.04
C VAL A 149 -11.26 -3.33 21.06
N ALA A 150 -11.67 -3.94 19.93
CA ALA A 150 -12.93 -4.69 19.87
C ALA A 150 -12.88 -5.96 20.71
N SER A 151 -14.06 -6.39 21.20
CA SER A 151 -14.13 -7.65 21.96
C SER A 151 -13.79 -8.84 21.08
N ARG A 152 -13.29 -9.90 21.69
CA ARG A 152 -12.92 -11.12 21.00
C ARG A 152 -14.10 -11.73 20.21
N GLU A 153 -15.29 -11.73 20.81
CA GLU A 153 -16.51 -12.25 20.17
C GLU A 153 -16.88 -11.45 18.91
N TYR A 154 -16.75 -10.13 18.99
CA TYR A 154 -16.98 -9.28 17.81
C TYR A 154 -15.95 -9.53 16.72
N VAL A 155 -14.67 -9.63 17.09
CA VAL A 155 -13.59 -9.89 16.13
C VAL A 155 -13.80 -11.25 15.45
N GLN A 156 -14.19 -12.29 16.19
CA GLN A 156 -14.49 -13.60 15.59
C GLN A 156 -15.64 -13.49 14.57
N ALA A 157 -16.75 -12.86 14.95
CA ALA A 157 -17.90 -12.68 14.07
C ALA A 157 -17.55 -11.85 12.82
N SER A 158 -16.70 -10.83 12.96
CA SER A 158 -16.19 -10.01 11.87
C SER A 158 -15.30 -10.79 10.90
N VAL A 159 -14.41 -11.63 11.42
CA VAL A 159 -13.54 -12.51 10.63
C VAL A 159 -14.35 -13.56 9.87
N ASP A 160 -15.35 -14.18 10.51
CA ASP A 160 -16.24 -15.13 9.87
C ASP A 160 -17.03 -14.47 8.71
N ARG A 161 -17.50 -13.24 8.90
CA ARG A 161 -18.13 -12.44 7.84
C ARG A 161 -17.16 -12.12 6.73
N THR A 162 -15.96 -11.67 7.05
CA THR A 162 -14.90 -11.38 6.07
C THR A 162 -14.58 -12.60 5.22
N THR A 163 -14.56 -13.80 5.80
CA THR A 163 -14.36 -15.06 5.07
C THR A 163 -15.51 -15.31 4.06
N ARG A 164 -16.77 -15.11 4.48
CA ARG A 164 -17.92 -15.26 3.56
C ARG A 164 -17.91 -14.19 2.45
N TRP A 165 -17.54 -12.97 2.79
CA TRP A 165 -17.37 -11.88 1.84
C TRP A 165 -16.25 -12.16 0.84
N LEU A 166 -15.16 -12.77 1.28
CA LEU A 166 -14.07 -13.16 0.38
C LEU A 166 -14.53 -14.18 -0.68
N GLN A 167 -15.34 -15.17 -0.30
CA GLN A 167 -15.91 -16.11 -1.26
C GLN A 167 -16.80 -15.38 -2.28
N ARG A 168 -17.66 -14.47 -1.83
CA ARG A 168 -18.49 -13.64 -2.72
C ARG A 168 -17.65 -12.78 -3.66
N CYS A 169 -16.56 -12.15 -3.16
CA CYS A 169 -15.62 -11.42 -4.00
C CYS A 169 -15.00 -12.30 -5.08
N LYS A 170 -14.58 -13.52 -4.72
CA LYS A 170 -13.97 -14.48 -5.65
C LYS A 170 -14.95 -14.88 -6.75
N ASP A 171 -16.19 -15.20 -6.38
CA ASP A 171 -17.23 -15.60 -7.32
C ASP A 171 -17.58 -14.44 -8.28
N GLU A 172 -17.74 -13.23 -7.74
CA GLU A 172 -18.04 -12.04 -8.55
C GLU A 172 -16.87 -11.65 -9.46
N MET A 173 -15.62 -11.74 -9.00
CA MET A 173 -14.45 -11.50 -9.85
C MET A 173 -14.40 -12.49 -11.01
N ALA A 174 -14.65 -13.80 -10.77
CA ALA A 174 -14.68 -14.79 -11.82
C ALA A 174 -15.77 -14.48 -12.86
N ARG A 175 -16.95 -14.05 -12.41
CA ARG A 175 -18.05 -13.62 -13.28
C ARG A 175 -17.64 -12.40 -14.11
N LEU A 176 -17.11 -11.35 -13.47
CA LEU A 176 -16.70 -10.12 -14.14
C LEU A 176 -15.59 -10.35 -15.17
N ASN A 177 -14.59 -11.16 -14.83
CA ASN A 177 -13.49 -11.49 -15.74
C ASN A 177 -13.93 -12.32 -16.97
N SER A 178 -15.14 -12.89 -16.95
CA SER A 178 -15.71 -13.61 -18.10
C SER A 178 -16.53 -12.73 -19.06
N LEU A 179 -16.78 -11.46 -18.71
CA LEU A 179 -17.57 -10.55 -19.54
C LEU A 179 -16.73 -9.95 -20.66
N GLU A 180 -17.33 -9.77 -21.84
CA GLU A 180 -16.65 -9.22 -23.03
C GLU A 180 -16.24 -7.75 -22.87
N ASP A 181 -16.99 -6.97 -22.07
CA ASP A 181 -16.78 -5.54 -21.88
C ASP A 181 -15.91 -5.21 -20.63
N THR A 182 -15.28 -6.22 -20.03
CA THR A 182 -14.38 -6.04 -18.89
C THR A 182 -13.11 -5.32 -19.31
N VAL A 183 -12.74 -4.25 -18.56
CA VAL A 183 -11.55 -3.46 -18.84
C VAL A 183 -10.28 -4.30 -18.73
N ASN A 184 -10.17 -5.12 -17.68
CA ASN A 184 -9.06 -6.04 -17.46
C ASN A 184 -9.59 -7.43 -17.08
N PRO A 185 -9.75 -8.37 -18.03
CA PRO A 185 -10.24 -9.71 -17.74
C PRO A 185 -9.22 -10.62 -17.03
N HIS A 186 -8.01 -10.13 -16.79
CA HIS A 186 -6.93 -10.82 -16.08
C HIS A 186 -6.60 -10.17 -14.72
N GLN A 187 -7.58 -9.49 -14.14
CA GLN A 187 -7.43 -8.85 -12.83
C GLN A 187 -7.18 -9.92 -11.75
N LEU A 188 -6.15 -9.71 -10.93
CA LEU A 188 -5.78 -10.60 -9.83
C LEU A 188 -6.56 -10.24 -8.57
N LEU A 189 -6.83 -11.22 -7.70
CA LEU A 189 -7.52 -11.04 -6.43
C LEU A 189 -6.61 -11.38 -5.25
N PHE A 190 -6.42 -10.42 -4.35
CA PHE A 190 -5.77 -10.63 -3.05
C PHE A 190 -6.82 -10.68 -1.94
N GLY A 191 -6.76 -11.71 -1.10
CA GLY A 191 -7.57 -11.81 0.11
C GLY A 191 -6.90 -11.11 1.28
N ILE A 192 -7.67 -10.78 2.33
CA ILE A 192 -7.18 -10.03 3.49
C ILE A 192 -7.39 -10.85 4.75
N ASN A 193 -6.29 -11.14 5.45
CA ASN A 193 -6.30 -11.69 6.80
C ASN A 193 -6.68 -10.61 7.80
N GLN A 194 -7.65 -10.90 8.66
CA GLN A 194 -8.10 -10.06 9.76
C GLN A 194 -8.08 -10.84 11.09
N GLY A 195 -8.28 -10.17 12.22
CA GLY A 195 -8.29 -10.79 13.55
C GLY A 195 -7.82 -9.87 14.67
N ALA A 196 -7.75 -8.55 14.41
CA ALA A 196 -7.27 -7.55 15.37
C ALA A 196 -5.91 -7.98 15.99
N ILE A 197 -5.83 -8.03 17.33
CA ILE A 197 -4.60 -8.41 18.06
C ILE A 197 -4.58 -9.88 18.51
N TYR A 198 -5.59 -10.68 18.13
CA TYR A 198 -5.76 -12.08 18.57
C TYR A 198 -5.05 -13.04 17.61
N ASP A 199 -3.91 -13.58 18.04
CA ASP A 199 -3.07 -14.46 17.22
C ASP A 199 -3.81 -15.70 16.72
N ASP A 200 -4.53 -16.37 17.60
CA ASP A 200 -5.25 -17.61 17.28
C ASP A 200 -6.37 -17.38 16.24
N ILE A 201 -7.10 -16.26 16.32
CA ILE A 201 -8.10 -15.89 15.33
C ILE A 201 -7.41 -15.60 13.99
N ARG A 202 -6.30 -14.87 13.99
CA ARG A 202 -5.54 -14.56 12.78
C ARG A 202 -4.94 -15.79 12.12
N ILE A 203 -4.39 -16.71 12.91
CA ILE A 203 -3.84 -18.00 12.43
C ILE A 203 -4.94 -18.82 11.76
N ALA A 204 -6.05 -19.04 12.46
CA ALA A 204 -7.18 -19.80 11.92
C ALA A 204 -7.74 -19.16 10.62
N HIS A 205 -7.82 -17.84 10.58
CA HIS A 205 -8.25 -17.12 9.37
C HIS A 205 -7.22 -17.23 8.24
N ALA A 206 -5.91 -17.12 8.53
CA ALA A 206 -4.86 -17.31 7.53
C ALA A 206 -4.91 -18.70 6.90
N GLU A 207 -5.07 -19.75 7.71
CA GLU A 207 -5.22 -21.12 7.24
C GLU A 207 -6.47 -21.30 6.36
N THR A 208 -7.60 -20.70 6.78
CA THR A 208 -8.85 -20.74 6.03
C THR A 208 -8.73 -20.09 4.65
N ILE A 209 -8.23 -18.85 4.60
CA ILE A 209 -8.11 -18.12 3.31
C ILE A 209 -7.03 -18.73 2.41
N SER A 210 -5.99 -19.34 2.98
CA SER A 210 -4.92 -20.00 2.21
C SER A 210 -5.47 -21.16 1.36
N GLN A 211 -6.53 -21.82 1.80
CA GLN A 211 -7.19 -22.91 1.07
C GLN A 211 -8.05 -22.41 -0.09
N MET A 212 -8.32 -21.12 -0.17
CA MET A 212 -9.17 -20.53 -1.24
C MET A 212 -8.43 -20.29 -2.55
N ASN A 213 -7.13 -20.58 -2.62
CA ASN A 213 -6.29 -20.46 -3.82
C ASN A 213 -6.40 -19.08 -4.51
N LEU A 214 -6.05 -18.04 -3.79
CA LEU A 214 -6.03 -16.66 -4.27
C LEU A 214 -4.70 -16.33 -4.96
N ASP A 215 -4.64 -15.19 -5.66
CA ASP A 215 -3.42 -14.71 -6.31
C ASP A 215 -2.40 -14.12 -5.34
N GLY A 216 -2.86 -13.66 -4.17
CA GLY A 216 -2.03 -13.15 -3.09
C GLY A 216 -2.82 -12.98 -1.78
N TYR A 217 -2.10 -12.69 -0.71
CA TYR A 217 -2.66 -12.62 0.64
C TYR A 217 -2.15 -11.38 1.34
N ALA A 218 -3.07 -10.57 1.85
CA ALA A 218 -2.75 -9.39 2.63
C ALA A 218 -3.00 -9.61 4.13
N ILE A 219 -2.28 -8.87 4.95
CA ILE A 219 -2.49 -8.77 6.39
C ILE A 219 -3.01 -7.35 6.65
N GLY A 220 -4.29 -7.26 6.99
CA GLY A 220 -4.97 -6.01 7.30
C GLY A 220 -5.15 -5.77 8.78
N GLY A 221 -5.65 -4.58 9.14
CA GLY A 221 -5.98 -4.23 10.52
C GLY A 221 -4.78 -4.08 11.45
N LEU A 222 -3.60 -3.79 10.90
CA LEU A 222 -2.39 -3.38 11.62
C LEU A 222 -2.06 -1.93 11.28
N ALA A 223 -1.14 -1.31 12.05
CA ALA A 223 -0.83 0.13 11.99
C ALA A 223 -2.05 1.04 12.28
N VAL A 224 -2.97 0.56 13.14
CA VAL A 224 -4.21 1.25 13.52
C VAL A 224 -4.27 1.56 15.04
N GLY A 225 -3.12 1.51 15.73
CA GLY A 225 -3.02 1.87 17.15
C GLY A 225 -2.25 0.89 18.04
N GLU A 226 -1.87 -0.27 17.52
CA GLU A 226 -0.99 -1.22 18.22
C GLU A 226 0.47 -0.72 18.23
N THR A 227 1.30 -1.30 19.12
CA THR A 227 2.74 -1.04 19.14
C THR A 227 3.46 -1.76 17.99
N HIS A 228 4.70 -1.33 17.68
CA HIS A 228 5.52 -2.02 16.68
C HIS A 228 5.82 -3.47 17.10
N GLU A 229 6.05 -3.70 18.38
CA GLU A 229 6.29 -5.02 18.95
C GLU A 229 5.08 -5.95 18.74
N GLU A 230 3.88 -5.44 18.99
CA GLU A 230 2.63 -6.20 18.73
C GLU A 230 2.45 -6.50 17.25
N MET A 231 2.70 -5.54 16.38
CA MET A 231 2.66 -5.74 14.93
C MET A 231 3.65 -6.85 14.51
N TYR A 232 4.90 -6.81 14.99
CA TYR A 232 5.92 -7.82 14.64
C TYR A 232 5.55 -9.20 15.19
N ARG A 233 5.03 -9.28 16.42
CA ARG A 233 4.51 -10.51 17.01
C ARG A 233 3.40 -11.14 16.15
N ILE A 234 2.47 -10.31 15.68
CA ILE A 234 1.39 -10.77 14.80
C ILE A 234 1.93 -11.26 13.46
N LEU A 235 2.90 -10.57 12.85
CA LEU A 235 3.55 -11.04 11.63
C LEU A 235 4.25 -12.38 11.84
N ASP A 236 4.95 -12.53 12.97
CA ASP A 236 5.61 -13.81 13.32
C ASP A 236 4.62 -14.96 13.49
N SER A 237 3.40 -14.67 13.98
CA SER A 237 2.33 -15.66 14.15
C SER A 237 1.62 -15.98 12.83
N VAL A 238 1.36 -15.01 11.97
CA VAL A 238 0.47 -15.15 10.81
C VAL A 238 1.20 -15.59 9.54
N VAL A 239 2.36 -14.99 9.24
CA VAL A 239 3.05 -15.21 7.95
C VAL A 239 3.39 -16.69 7.71
N PRO A 240 3.79 -17.49 8.71
CA PRO A 240 4.05 -18.93 8.50
C PRO A 240 2.82 -19.75 8.05
N HIS A 241 1.60 -19.23 8.22
CA HIS A 241 0.35 -19.88 7.83
C HIS A 241 -0.19 -19.41 6.47
N LEU A 242 0.53 -18.48 5.81
CA LEU A 242 0.23 -18.04 4.44
C LEU A 242 1.11 -18.80 3.43
N PRO A 243 0.63 -19.02 2.18
CA PRO A 243 1.41 -19.72 1.16
C PRO A 243 2.70 -18.97 0.80
N VAL A 244 3.84 -19.64 0.91
CA VAL A 244 5.17 -19.08 0.61
C VAL A 244 5.36 -18.77 -0.89
N ASP A 245 4.65 -19.50 -1.73
CA ASP A 245 4.63 -19.38 -3.20
C ASP A 245 3.61 -18.34 -3.72
N LYS A 246 3.14 -17.48 -2.84
CA LYS A 246 2.23 -16.37 -3.16
C LYS A 246 2.71 -15.06 -2.54
N PRO A 247 2.33 -13.90 -3.11
CA PRO A 247 2.62 -12.61 -2.50
C PRO A 247 1.99 -12.46 -1.11
N THR A 248 2.76 -11.87 -0.18
CA THR A 248 2.29 -11.48 1.15
C THR A 248 2.34 -9.95 1.26
N TYR A 249 1.21 -9.31 1.49
CA TYR A 249 1.08 -7.85 1.53
C TYR A 249 0.71 -7.36 2.93
N LEU A 250 1.54 -6.49 3.52
CA LEU A 250 1.23 -5.81 4.79
C LEU A 250 0.65 -4.43 4.49
N MET A 251 -0.65 -4.27 4.75
CA MET A 251 -1.42 -3.08 4.37
C MET A 251 -1.12 -1.88 5.28
N GLY A 252 -0.91 -0.73 4.67
CA GLY A 252 -0.76 0.55 5.36
C GLY A 252 0.55 0.76 6.11
N VAL A 253 1.55 -0.10 5.92
CA VAL A 253 2.85 -0.07 6.61
C VAL A 253 3.98 0.25 5.63
N GLY A 254 4.88 1.14 5.93
CA GLY A 254 4.97 1.98 7.12
C GLY A 254 6.22 2.85 7.08
N THR A 255 6.91 2.93 8.20
CA THR A 255 8.24 3.56 8.26
C THR A 255 9.29 2.65 7.60
N PRO A 256 10.45 3.20 7.18
CA PRO A 256 11.53 2.37 6.63
C PRO A 256 11.94 1.22 7.57
N ALA A 257 11.98 1.45 8.89
CA ALA A 257 12.28 0.42 9.86
C ALA A 257 11.21 -0.69 9.90
N ASN A 258 9.91 -0.33 9.87
CA ASN A 258 8.85 -1.32 9.83
C ASN A 258 8.90 -2.19 8.56
N ILE A 259 9.24 -1.59 7.42
CA ILE A 259 9.39 -2.32 6.16
C ILE A 259 10.53 -3.34 6.25
N LEU A 260 11.71 -2.94 6.73
CA LEU A 260 12.87 -3.83 6.90
C LEU A 260 12.54 -5.01 7.82
N GLU A 261 11.88 -4.75 8.95
CA GLU A 261 11.45 -5.77 9.90
C GLU A 261 10.36 -6.69 9.34
N ALA A 262 9.44 -6.16 8.53
CA ALA A 262 8.40 -6.97 7.91
C ALA A 262 8.94 -7.83 6.75
N VAL A 263 9.89 -7.32 5.96
CA VAL A 263 10.59 -8.12 4.94
C VAL A 263 11.29 -9.31 5.56
N SER A 264 12.00 -9.14 6.69
CA SER A 264 12.66 -10.24 7.39
C SER A 264 11.69 -11.31 7.87
N ARG A 265 10.40 -10.98 7.99
CA ARG A 265 9.31 -11.89 8.39
C ARG A 265 8.54 -12.51 7.21
N GLY A 266 8.93 -12.16 5.96
CA GLY A 266 8.37 -12.77 4.75
C GLY A 266 7.33 -11.94 4.03
N VAL A 267 7.22 -10.64 4.32
CA VAL A 267 6.31 -9.73 3.62
C VAL A 267 6.96 -9.21 2.32
N ASP A 268 6.17 -9.16 1.23
CA ASP A 268 6.65 -8.79 -0.11
C ASP A 268 6.12 -7.44 -0.59
N PHE A 269 4.90 -7.06 -0.21
CA PHE A 269 4.20 -5.87 -0.70
C PHE A 269 3.91 -4.91 0.45
N PHE A 270 4.08 -3.63 0.19
CA PHE A 270 3.88 -2.57 1.16
C PHE A 270 3.20 -1.38 0.50
N ASP A 271 2.41 -0.65 1.27
CA ASP A 271 1.94 0.69 0.96
C ASP A 271 1.92 1.54 2.22
N CYS A 272 2.10 2.82 2.08
CA CYS A 272 1.85 3.77 3.17
C CYS A 272 1.74 5.20 2.61
N VAL A 273 0.89 6.00 3.22
CA VAL A 273 0.79 7.43 2.89
C VAL A 273 1.90 8.28 3.51
N TYR A 274 2.72 7.71 4.41
CA TYR A 274 3.77 8.46 5.14
C TYR A 274 4.76 9.18 4.23
N PRO A 275 5.30 8.60 3.15
CA PRO A 275 6.25 9.31 2.30
C PRO A 275 5.66 10.61 1.75
N SER A 276 4.49 10.54 1.14
CA SER A 276 3.83 11.71 0.57
C SER A 276 3.27 12.65 1.63
N ARG A 277 2.68 12.13 2.72
CA ARG A 277 2.16 12.95 3.81
C ARG A 277 3.30 13.73 4.50
N ASN A 278 4.38 13.06 4.90
CA ASN A 278 5.52 13.70 5.52
C ASN A 278 6.18 14.72 4.58
N GLY A 279 6.37 14.38 3.30
CA GLY A 279 6.92 15.28 2.29
C GLY A 279 6.13 16.58 2.17
N ARG A 280 4.80 16.50 2.14
CA ARG A 280 3.92 17.70 2.10
C ARG A 280 4.08 18.61 3.31
N HIS A 281 4.58 18.08 4.43
CA HIS A 281 4.85 18.83 5.66
C HIS A 281 6.33 19.10 5.87
N GLY A 282 7.16 19.02 4.82
CA GLY A 282 8.59 19.33 4.88
C GLY A 282 9.44 18.32 5.64
N HIS A 283 8.88 17.16 5.99
CA HIS A 283 9.62 16.07 6.60
C HIS A 283 10.11 15.10 5.53
N VAL A 284 11.41 14.92 5.43
CA VAL A 284 12.05 14.06 4.43
C VAL A 284 12.90 12.98 5.07
N TYR A 285 12.95 11.82 4.42
CA TYR A 285 13.71 10.65 4.86
C TYR A 285 15.12 10.68 4.27
N THR A 286 16.10 10.33 5.08
CA THR A 286 17.49 10.16 4.68
C THR A 286 18.07 8.89 5.29
N ASN A 287 19.21 8.43 4.81
CA ASN A 287 19.92 7.29 5.38
C ASN A 287 20.38 7.52 6.84
N SER A 288 20.40 8.80 7.26
CA SER A 288 20.69 9.20 8.65
C SER A 288 19.43 9.55 9.45
N GLY A 289 18.24 9.10 9.00
CA GLY A 289 16.97 9.35 9.65
C GLY A 289 16.14 10.48 9.03
N LYS A 290 15.02 10.79 9.66
CA LYS A 290 14.07 11.79 9.18
C LYS A 290 14.47 13.20 9.62
N ILE A 291 14.47 14.15 8.69
CA ILE A 291 14.76 15.56 8.95
C ILE A 291 13.56 16.45 8.61
N ASN A 292 13.46 17.62 9.29
CA ASN A 292 12.43 18.61 9.03
C ASN A 292 13.07 19.85 8.37
N LEU A 293 12.78 20.06 7.08
CA LEU A 293 13.37 21.18 6.32
C LEU A 293 12.85 22.56 6.72
N PHE A 294 11.82 22.67 7.55
CA PHE A 294 11.42 23.95 8.16
C PHE A 294 12.42 24.49 9.18
N ASN A 295 13.33 23.64 9.70
CA ASN A 295 14.29 24.04 10.75
C ASN A 295 15.25 25.12 10.23
N ALA A 296 15.54 26.10 11.09
CA ALA A 296 16.39 27.26 10.78
C ALA A 296 17.81 26.87 10.33
N LYS A 297 18.34 25.76 10.86
CA LYS A 297 19.68 25.27 10.48
C LYS A 297 19.88 24.99 8.99
N TYR A 298 18.81 24.86 8.23
CA TYR A 298 18.85 24.61 6.77
C TYR A 298 18.76 25.90 5.94
N GLU A 299 18.71 27.09 6.56
CA GLU A 299 18.54 28.37 5.88
C GLU A 299 19.69 28.70 4.91
N LEU A 300 20.89 28.33 5.28
CA LEU A 300 22.11 28.51 4.48
C LEU A 300 22.70 27.18 4.00
N ASP A 301 21.95 26.07 4.08
CA ASP A 301 22.45 24.74 3.72
C ASP A 301 22.33 24.52 2.20
N SER A 302 23.45 24.67 1.49
CA SER A 302 23.53 24.49 0.04
C SER A 302 23.55 23.05 -0.43
N ARG A 303 23.62 22.07 0.50
CA ARG A 303 23.62 20.64 0.17
C ARG A 303 22.25 20.16 -0.27
N PRO A 304 22.17 19.02 -1.05
CA PRO A 304 20.91 18.38 -1.36
C PRO A 304 20.25 17.78 -0.08
N ILE A 305 19.02 17.29 -0.19
CA ILE A 305 18.36 16.60 0.94
C ILE A 305 19.20 15.41 1.40
N GLU A 306 19.72 14.61 0.47
CA GLU A 306 20.62 13.49 0.73
C GLU A 306 21.78 13.54 -0.26
N GLU A 307 23.02 13.49 0.25
CA GLU A 307 24.23 13.41 -0.58
C GLU A 307 24.23 12.11 -1.39
N GLY A 308 24.54 12.19 -2.69
CA GLY A 308 24.55 11.04 -3.61
C GLY A 308 23.17 10.59 -4.10
N CYS A 309 22.06 11.10 -3.56
CA CYS A 309 20.71 10.77 -4.02
C CYS A 309 20.46 11.29 -5.44
N GLN A 310 19.93 10.42 -6.31
CA GLN A 310 19.67 10.73 -7.72
C GLN A 310 18.21 11.16 -8.00
N CYS A 311 17.42 11.44 -6.97
CA CYS A 311 16.05 11.93 -7.18
C CYS A 311 16.04 13.33 -7.83
N PRO A 312 14.96 13.72 -8.51
CA PRO A 312 14.85 15.03 -9.16
C PRO A 312 15.11 16.21 -8.21
N ALA A 313 14.70 16.10 -6.94
CA ALA A 313 14.93 17.14 -5.95
C ALA A 313 16.43 17.28 -5.59
N CYS A 314 17.10 16.19 -5.28
CA CYS A 314 18.50 16.21 -4.83
C CYS A 314 19.49 16.56 -5.95
N ARG A 315 19.19 16.18 -7.20
CA ARG A 315 20.05 16.52 -8.35
C ARG A 315 20.11 18.01 -8.65
N HIS A 316 19.07 18.76 -8.30
CA HIS A 316 18.92 20.12 -8.82
C HIS A 316 18.76 21.20 -7.72
N TYR A 317 18.36 20.81 -6.49
CA TYR A 317 17.95 21.79 -5.49
C TYR A 317 18.62 21.56 -4.13
N SER A 318 18.94 22.69 -3.46
CA SER A 318 19.52 22.69 -2.11
C SER A 318 18.42 22.64 -1.02
N ARG A 319 18.79 22.19 0.17
CA ARG A 319 17.95 22.29 1.37
C ARG A 319 17.49 23.70 1.65
N ALA A 320 18.38 24.70 1.46
CA ALA A 320 18.06 26.11 1.64
C ALA A 320 16.94 26.56 0.71
N TYR A 321 17.01 26.24 -0.58
CA TYR A 321 15.98 26.59 -1.55
C TYR A 321 14.65 25.90 -1.24
N ILE A 322 14.66 24.59 -0.98
CA ILE A 322 13.43 23.83 -0.63
C ILE A 322 12.81 24.41 0.64
N ARG A 323 13.63 24.75 1.67
CA ARG A 323 13.15 25.42 2.88
C ARG A 323 12.48 26.76 2.57
N HIS A 324 13.09 27.57 1.71
CA HIS A 324 12.51 28.83 1.27
C HIS A 324 11.12 28.62 0.65
N LEU A 325 10.99 27.68 -0.30
CA LEU A 325 9.73 27.35 -0.94
C LEU A 325 8.65 26.90 0.07
N LEU A 326 9.02 26.03 1.02
CA LEU A 326 8.12 25.57 2.09
C LEU A 326 7.65 26.74 2.97
N LYS A 327 8.57 27.67 3.35
CA LYS A 327 8.24 28.88 4.11
C LYS A 327 7.35 29.85 3.34
N ALA A 328 7.59 29.99 2.05
CA ALA A 328 6.77 30.79 1.13
C ALA A 328 5.43 30.11 0.78
N LYS A 329 5.20 28.87 1.23
CA LYS A 329 4.03 28.05 0.90
C LYS A 329 3.88 27.78 -0.61
N GLU A 330 5.01 27.74 -1.33
CA GLU A 330 5.04 27.36 -2.73
C GLU A 330 4.86 25.86 -2.90
N MET A 331 3.95 25.46 -3.81
CA MET A 331 3.64 24.05 -4.07
C MET A 331 4.85 23.25 -4.53
N LEU A 332 5.81 23.89 -5.21
CA LEU A 332 7.05 23.25 -5.64
C LEU A 332 7.85 22.69 -4.46
N GLY A 333 7.92 23.40 -3.33
CA GLY A 333 8.62 22.92 -2.14
C GLY A 333 8.03 21.60 -1.61
N MET A 334 6.71 21.52 -1.52
CA MET A 334 5.98 20.31 -1.16
C MET A 334 6.24 19.19 -2.17
N ARG A 335 6.12 19.46 -3.48
CA ARG A 335 6.34 18.49 -4.54
C ARG A 335 7.74 17.89 -4.49
N LEU A 336 8.78 18.71 -4.33
CA LEU A 336 10.17 18.25 -4.25
C LEU A 336 10.41 17.31 -3.04
N CYS A 337 9.83 17.64 -1.88
CA CYS A 337 9.90 16.77 -0.71
C CYS A 337 9.18 15.43 -0.92
N VAL A 338 8.03 15.44 -1.59
CA VAL A 338 7.28 14.22 -1.90
C VAL A 338 8.04 13.34 -2.88
N LEU A 339 8.57 13.91 -3.96
CA LEU A 339 9.38 13.18 -4.96
C LEU A 339 10.60 12.54 -4.31
N HIS A 340 11.31 13.27 -3.44
CA HIS A 340 12.44 12.73 -2.72
C HIS A 340 12.04 11.53 -1.83
N ASN A 341 10.98 11.68 -1.06
CA ASN A 341 10.54 10.63 -0.14
C ASN A 341 10.10 9.35 -0.89
N LEU A 342 9.36 9.49 -1.98
CA LEU A 342 8.94 8.35 -2.78
C LEU A 342 10.15 7.66 -3.44
N TYR A 343 11.07 8.45 -3.98
CA TYR A 343 12.33 7.93 -4.52
C TYR A 343 13.14 7.19 -3.45
N PHE A 344 13.24 7.74 -2.25
CA PHE A 344 13.93 7.10 -1.12
C PHE A 344 13.34 5.72 -0.81
N TYR A 345 12.00 5.62 -0.73
CA TYR A 345 11.33 4.34 -0.47
C TYR A 345 11.55 3.34 -1.61
N ASN A 346 11.38 3.76 -2.86
CA ASN A 346 11.56 2.89 -4.03
C ASN A 346 13.01 2.40 -4.13
N THR A 347 14.00 3.28 -3.88
CA THR A 347 15.43 2.91 -3.88
C THR A 347 15.76 1.97 -2.72
N MET A 348 15.21 2.19 -1.53
CA MET A 348 15.38 1.25 -0.42
C MET A 348 14.86 -0.15 -0.78
N MET A 349 13.75 -0.24 -1.50
CA MET A 349 13.25 -1.54 -1.96
C MET A 349 14.17 -2.19 -3.01
N GLU A 350 14.80 -1.41 -3.89
CA GLU A 350 15.86 -1.92 -4.79
C GLU A 350 17.03 -2.46 -3.98
N GLU A 351 17.55 -1.69 -3.02
CA GLU A 351 18.65 -2.11 -2.14
C GLU A 351 18.31 -3.40 -1.36
N ILE A 352 17.06 -3.56 -0.90
CA ILE A 352 16.59 -4.79 -0.25
C ILE A 352 16.64 -5.97 -1.22
N ARG A 353 16.15 -5.80 -2.45
CA ARG A 353 16.20 -6.87 -3.47
C ARG A 353 17.63 -7.26 -3.82
N ASP A 354 18.51 -6.29 -4.00
CA ASP A 354 19.93 -6.52 -4.28
C ASP A 354 20.61 -7.26 -3.13
N ALA A 355 20.32 -6.90 -1.88
CA ALA A 355 20.84 -7.57 -0.71
C ALA A 355 20.34 -9.02 -0.60
N LEU A 356 19.07 -9.27 -0.91
CA LEU A 356 18.52 -10.63 -1.00
C LEU A 356 19.16 -11.43 -2.12
N ASP A 357 19.36 -10.85 -3.30
CA ASP A 357 20.02 -11.49 -4.43
C ASP A 357 21.49 -11.86 -4.11
N GLN A 358 22.16 -11.07 -3.26
CA GLN A 358 23.52 -11.31 -2.77
C GLN A 358 23.58 -12.25 -1.56
N GLY A 359 22.46 -12.48 -0.83
CA GLY A 359 22.41 -13.27 0.40
C GLY A 359 23.02 -12.57 1.61
N CYS A 360 22.85 -11.24 1.69
CA CYS A 360 23.33 -10.40 2.79
C CYS A 360 22.23 -9.43 3.31
N PHE A 361 20.98 -9.83 3.22
CA PHE A 361 19.86 -8.97 3.62
C PHE A 361 19.88 -8.61 5.12
N GLU A 362 20.18 -9.57 5.99
CA GLU A 362 20.23 -9.29 7.44
C GLU A 362 21.34 -8.28 7.79
N GLU A 363 22.51 -8.36 7.15
CA GLU A 363 23.58 -7.37 7.30
C GLU A 363 23.14 -5.99 6.79
N TYR A 364 22.51 -5.94 5.61
CA TYR A 364 21.96 -4.70 5.05
C TYR A 364 20.92 -4.08 5.99
N LYS A 365 19.95 -4.87 6.48
CA LYS A 365 18.92 -4.42 7.41
C LYS A 365 19.53 -3.77 8.65
N ASN A 366 20.44 -4.46 9.31
CA ASN A 366 21.06 -3.98 10.55
C ASN A 366 21.82 -2.67 10.32
N ARG A 367 22.64 -2.59 9.30
CA ARG A 367 23.36 -1.37 8.91
C ARG A 367 22.42 -0.20 8.62
N LYS A 368 21.31 -0.46 7.91
CA LYS A 368 20.32 0.57 7.56
C LYS A 368 19.58 1.09 8.80
N LEU A 369 19.19 0.20 9.71
CA LEU A 369 18.53 0.54 10.97
C LEU A 369 19.44 1.38 11.89
N GLU A 370 20.71 0.99 12.03
CA GLU A 370 21.72 1.74 12.80
C GLU A 370 21.90 3.15 12.22
N GLY A 371 22.03 3.27 10.89
CA GLY A 371 22.16 4.56 10.21
C GLY A 371 20.99 5.51 10.50
N MET A 372 19.75 4.98 10.49
CA MET A 372 18.54 5.77 10.77
C MET A 372 18.40 6.18 12.23
N GLN A 373 19.02 5.46 13.17
CA GLN A 373 18.98 5.73 14.61
C GLN A 373 20.11 6.68 15.07
N ALA A 374 21.17 6.81 14.30
CA ALA A 374 22.39 7.52 14.68
C ALA A 374 22.23 9.05 14.90
N LYS A 375 21.04 9.61 14.62
CA LYS A 375 20.72 11.03 14.88
C LYS A 375 19.44 11.15 15.71
N LYS A 376 19.51 10.80 16.96
CA LYS A 376 18.59 11.34 17.98
C LYS A 376 19.23 12.49 18.73
#